data_929c34bbf514607cb2297c886a25e4d7
#
_entry.id   929c34bbf514607cb2297c886a25e4d7
#
_cell.length_a   1.000
_cell.length_b   1.000
_cell.length_c   1.000
_cell.angle_alpha   90.00
_cell.angle_beta   90.00
_cell.angle_gamma   90.00
#
_symmetry.space_group_name_H-M   'P 1'
#
loop_
_entity.id
_entity.type
_entity.pdbx_description
1 polymer ?
#
loop_
_entity_poly.entity_id
_entity_poly.type
_entity_poly.pdbx_seq_one_letter_code
_entity_poly.pdbx_strand_id
1 'polypeptide(L)'
;MPKHTGLVSEFQTPLKVCYDRKDVNDGWVENGHALQGVDGFTLYLYQEYHAANAPGHNTPKRDNSDYTKDAQMPLYFGFMEIAETRSKALRRITPSGIEMYEALVADDKDKIYSLFINALESMTFGRNNSGCENSDSDLEAPNILLISSVILGGIKRKEYYYILEYMDENGCDLSNALSKVAYYRKKQEDIPDTAVTYTDAKFIPFWVSLGFLTDASDGRLHISSDVFNRYATRIMRLRIKNTETLKRRIIYNPEGTMQKIYYGCPGTGKSFKIKEEIEGVDGELAVYFDEKGKKIDTPDTKEERIGKPSNIFRTTFHPDYDYATFVGAYKPVMEVKKEKTNKQEEEKELGYSFVPQVFTKAYIRAYNSKKDNTLSNAEKNVYLIIEEINRGNCAQIFGDLFQLLDRKDGVSEFPVIPDTELVNYLNKQGIPGNTLRLPENLHILATMNTSDQSLFPMDSAFKRRWEMEYIPIDLKKDKAKDFVFEVDDEYYSWVGFLEKVNPLIRKATDSEDKQMGEFFIKGDINEDEFKNKVMFYLWNDVCKDLYSASRISQQYFMRSKDGDKKEDVFTFAELYGKGRWEEELHDYTEPKDLLKGFLKDFLKLHPTKKQ
;
A
#
# COMPACT_ATOMS: atom_id res chain seq x y z
N MET A 1 9.79 -11.52 26.95
CA MET A 1 8.42 -12.04 26.68
C MET A 1 7.86 -12.66 27.95
N PRO A 2 6.55 -12.56 28.21
CA PRO A 2 5.93 -13.20 29.38
C PRO A 2 6.15 -14.70 29.35
N LYS A 3 6.58 -15.27 30.45
CA LYS A 3 6.90 -16.71 30.56
C LYS A 3 5.74 -17.53 31.16
N HIS A 4 4.74 -16.86 31.67
CA HIS A 4 3.60 -17.44 32.35
C HIS A 4 2.31 -16.92 31.72
N THR A 5 1.24 -17.69 31.85
CA THR A 5 -0.09 -17.40 31.36
C THR A 5 -0.33 -17.85 29.92
N GLY A 6 -0.98 -19.00 29.78
CA GLY A 6 -1.41 -19.56 28.48
C GLY A 6 -2.92 -19.68 28.36
N LEU A 7 -3.67 -19.39 29.45
CA LEU A 7 -5.11 -19.52 29.51
C LEU A 7 -5.79 -18.15 29.66
N VAL A 8 -6.99 -18.00 29.10
CA VAL A 8 -7.79 -16.77 29.21
C VAL A 8 -8.11 -16.46 30.67
N SER A 9 -8.40 -17.46 31.47
CA SER A 9 -8.68 -17.31 32.91
C SER A 9 -7.47 -16.74 33.67
N GLU A 10 -6.25 -17.15 33.34
CA GLU A 10 -5.03 -16.63 33.97
C GLU A 10 -4.76 -15.18 33.60
N PHE A 11 -5.18 -14.73 32.43
CA PHE A 11 -5.12 -13.33 32.02
C PHE A 11 -6.21 -12.48 32.66
N GLN A 12 -7.43 -13.01 32.74
CA GLN A 12 -8.59 -12.31 33.26
C GLN A 12 -8.56 -12.13 34.78
N THR A 13 -8.05 -13.11 35.54
CA THR A 13 -8.08 -13.07 37.01
C THR A 13 -7.25 -11.92 37.61
N PRO A 14 -6.01 -11.61 37.15
CA PRO A 14 -5.28 -10.43 37.59
C PRO A 14 -6.02 -9.12 37.30
N LEU A 15 -6.66 -9.01 36.15
CA LEU A 15 -7.49 -7.85 35.82
C LEU A 15 -8.66 -7.71 36.78
N LYS A 16 -9.37 -8.84 37.06
CA LYS A 16 -10.47 -8.87 38.03
C LYS A 16 -10.07 -8.38 39.40
N VAL A 17 -8.95 -8.88 39.94
CA VAL A 17 -8.45 -8.49 41.27
C VAL A 17 -8.22 -6.99 41.39
N CYS A 18 -7.67 -6.37 40.35
CA CYS A 18 -7.47 -4.93 40.33
C CYS A 18 -8.74 -4.15 40.00
N TYR A 19 -9.63 -4.70 39.13
CA TYR A 19 -10.91 -4.12 38.79
C TYR A 19 -11.83 -3.98 40.02
N ASP A 20 -11.93 -5.01 40.83
CA ASP A 20 -12.75 -5.03 42.05
C ASP A 20 -12.26 -4.02 43.11
N ARG A 21 -11.08 -3.47 42.93
CA ARG A 21 -10.42 -2.51 43.84
C ARG A 21 -10.08 -1.18 43.21
N LYS A 22 -10.56 -0.92 42.00
CA LYS A 22 -10.22 0.30 41.24
C LYS A 22 -10.60 1.61 41.90
N ASP A 23 -11.60 1.58 42.81
CA ASP A 23 -12.10 2.75 43.51
C ASP A 23 -11.53 2.91 44.93
N VAL A 24 -10.55 2.05 45.31
CA VAL A 24 -9.90 2.05 46.61
C VAL A 24 -8.42 2.39 46.43
N ASN A 25 -7.86 3.30 47.22
CA ASN A 25 -6.45 3.74 47.12
C ASN A 25 -5.99 4.13 45.71
N ASP A 26 -6.80 4.88 44.99
CA ASP A 26 -6.57 5.23 43.57
C ASP A 26 -6.35 4.02 42.68
N GLY A 27 -6.93 2.88 43.04
CA GLY A 27 -6.83 1.61 42.30
C GLY A 27 -5.54 0.83 42.55
N TRP A 28 -4.64 1.32 43.41
CA TRP A 28 -3.38 0.64 43.68
C TRP A 28 -3.55 -0.49 44.71
N VAL A 29 -3.08 -1.68 44.33
CA VAL A 29 -3.10 -2.90 45.15
C VAL A 29 -1.68 -3.30 45.51
N GLU A 30 -1.36 -3.41 46.78
CA GLU A 30 -0.06 -3.89 47.26
C GLU A 30 0.15 -5.37 46.94
N ASN A 31 1.41 -5.80 46.89
CA ASN A 31 1.71 -7.19 46.48
C ASN A 31 1.13 -8.23 47.46
N GLY A 32 1.18 -8.01 48.75
CA GLY A 32 0.76 -8.99 49.73
C GLY A 32 1.58 -10.29 49.73
N HIS A 33 1.08 -11.32 50.41
CA HIS A 33 1.70 -12.64 50.41
C HIS A 33 0.67 -13.76 50.56
N ALA A 34 0.42 -14.49 49.45
CA ALA A 34 -0.61 -15.53 49.38
C ALA A 34 -0.47 -16.63 50.45
N LEU A 35 0.74 -17.16 50.61
CA LEU A 35 0.99 -18.30 51.52
C LEU A 35 1.06 -17.93 53.00
N GLN A 36 1.29 -16.65 53.32
CA GLN A 36 1.34 -16.14 54.68
C GLN A 36 0.06 -15.42 55.09
N GLY A 37 -0.92 -15.35 54.20
CA GLY A 37 -2.20 -14.68 54.48
C GLY A 37 -2.07 -13.15 54.63
N VAL A 38 -1.04 -12.53 54.06
CA VAL A 38 -0.89 -11.08 54.05
C VAL A 38 -1.74 -10.48 52.93
N ASP A 39 -2.64 -9.59 53.26
CA ASP A 39 -3.53 -8.92 52.32
C ASP A 39 -2.77 -8.25 51.18
N GLY A 40 -3.29 -8.46 49.96
CA GLY A 40 -2.74 -7.88 48.75
C GLY A 40 -2.95 -8.72 47.51
N PHE A 41 -2.39 -8.28 46.40
CA PHE A 41 -2.61 -8.82 45.08
C PHE A 41 -2.45 -10.35 44.98
N THR A 42 -1.39 -10.89 45.58
CA THR A 42 -1.12 -12.34 45.48
C THR A 42 -2.07 -13.17 46.33
N LEU A 43 -2.51 -12.68 47.50
CA LEU A 43 -3.52 -13.34 48.31
C LEU A 43 -4.89 -13.32 47.64
N TYR A 44 -5.25 -12.19 47.02
CA TYR A 44 -6.51 -12.07 46.28
C TYR A 44 -6.54 -12.97 45.04
N LEU A 45 -5.44 -13.09 44.30
CA LEU A 45 -5.32 -14.08 43.22
C LEU A 45 -5.51 -15.52 43.75
N TYR A 46 -4.86 -15.85 44.87
CA TYR A 46 -5.03 -17.16 45.49
C TYR A 46 -6.48 -17.45 45.84
N GLN A 47 -7.17 -16.48 46.42
CA GLN A 47 -8.60 -16.61 46.80
C GLN A 47 -9.49 -16.79 45.56
N GLU A 48 -9.27 -16.01 44.50
CA GLU A 48 -10.04 -16.15 43.24
C GLU A 48 -9.83 -17.53 42.59
N TYR A 49 -8.61 -18.02 42.50
CA TYR A 49 -8.32 -19.32 41.92
C TYR A 49 -8.94 -20.48 42.72
N HIS A 50 -8.99 -20.38 44.04
CA HIS A 50 -9.59 -21.40 44.90
C HIS A 50 -11.12 -21.32 44.92
N ALA A 51 -11.70 -20.13 44.84
CA ALA A 51 -13.15 -19.96 44.78
C ALA A 51 -13.78 -20.50 43.49
N ALA A 52 -13.03 -20.42 42.37
CA ALA A 52 -13.57 -20.75 41.04
C ALA A 52 -13.55 -22.23 40.70
N ASN A 53 -12.96 -23.14 41.53
CA ASN A 53 -12.72 -24.55 41.16
C ASN A 53 -12.16 -24.70 39.72
N ALA A 54 -11.28 -23.76 39.31
CA ALA A 54 -10.88 -23.59 37.92
C ALA A 54 -10.12 -24.83 37.42
N PRO A 55 -10.54 -25.45 36.31
CA PRO A 55 -9.82 -26.58 35.73
C PRO A 55 -8.41 -26.11 35.30
N GLY A 56 -7.35 -26.74 35.81
CA GLY A 56 -5.95 -26.42 35.51
C GLY A 56 -5.17 -25.81 36.66
N HIS A 57 -5.80 -25.32 37.73
CA HIS A 57 -5.14 -24.73 38.91
C HIS A 57 -5.01 -25.68 40.11
N ASN A 58 -5.19 -26.98 39.90
CA ASN A 58 -5.14 -27.99 40.96
C ASN A 58 -3.74 -28.29 41.53
N THR A 59 -2.70 -27.68 40.99
CA THR A 59 -1.36 -27.71 41.60
C THR A 59 -1.17 -26.42 42.39
N PRO A 60 -1.01 -26.52 43.72
CA PRO A 60 -0.73 -25.33 44.54
C PRO A 60 0.56 -24.69 44.00
N LYS A 61 0.48 -23.39 43.64
CA LYS A 61 1.66 -22.63 43.29
C LYS A 61 2.65 -22.67 44.46
N ARG A 62 3.91 -22.95 44.18
CA ARG A 62 4.90 -23.33 45.19
C ARG A 62 5.37 -22.15 46.05
N ASP A 63 5.29 -20.94 45.51
CA ASP A 63 5.68 -19.73 46.24
C ASP A 63 4.87 -18.50 45.82
N ASN A 64 5.05 -17.40 46.53
CA ASN A 64 4.38 -16.14 46.29
C ASN A 64 4.72 -15.53 44.90
N SER A 65 5.91 -15.83 44.38
CA SER A 65 6.37 -15.32 43.08
C SER A 65 5.57 -15.89 41.90
N ASP A 66 5.03 -17.08 42.05
CA ASP A 66 4.23 -17.71 40.98
C ASP A 66 2.92 -16.97 40.75
N TYR A 67 2.32 -16.38 41.79
CA TYR A 67 1.11 -15.55 41.63
C TYR A 67 1.43 -14.20 40.98
N THR A 68 2.59 -13.62 41.25
CA THR A 68 3.00 -12.34 40.61
C THR A 68 3.25 -12.52 39.10
N LYS A 69 3.63 -13.73 38.68
CA LYS A 69 3.90 -14.03 37.27
C LYS A 69 2.63 -14.00 36.41
N ASP A 70 1.46 -14.25 36.98
CA ASP A 70 0.20 -14.20 36.23
C ASP A 70 -0.13 -12.76 35.77
N ALA A 71 0.34 -11.74 36.49
CA ALA A 71 0.19 -10.35 36.06
C ALA A 71 1.10 -9.95 34.89
N GLN A 72 2.08 -10.78 34.52
CA GLN A 72 3.05 -10.42 33.47
C GLN A 72 2.38 -10.17 32.11
N MET A 73 1.37 -10.95 31.72
CA MET A 73 0.70 -10.78 30.45
C MET A 73 -0.14 -9.50 30.38
N PRO A 74 -1.03 -9.21 31.35
CA PRO A 74 -1.73 -7.92 31.38
C PRO A 74 -0.79 -6.71 31.47
N LEU A 75 0.29 -6.79 32.24
CA LEU A 75 1.33 -5.75 32.31
C LEU A 75 2.06 -5.59 30.98
N TYR A 76 2.38 -6.70 30.32
CA TYR A 76 3.08 -6.70 29.02
C TYR A 76 2.29 -5.98 27.95
N PHE A 77 0.97 -6.13 27.91
CA PHE A 77 0.10 -5.44 26.95
C PHE A 77 -0.45 -4.09 27.46
N GLY A 78 0.00 -3.62 28.62
CA GLY A 78 -0.40 -2.31 29.13
C GLY A 78 -1.85 -2.24 29.67
N PHE A 79 -2.49 -3.38 29.94
CA PHE A 79 -3.80 -3.44 30.59
C PHE A 79 -3.72 -3.32 32.12
N MET A 80 -2.53 -3.49 32.64
CA MET A 80 -2.17 -3.18 34.02
C MET A 80 -0.89 -2.35 34.03
N GLU A 81 -0.64 -1.65 35.15
CA GLU A 81 0.59 -0.93 35.41
C GLU A 81 1.14 -1.26 36.77
N ILE A 82 2.43 -1.06 36.95
CA ILE A 82 3.17 -1.31 38.19
C ILE A 82 3.93 -0.07 38.60
N ALA A 83 3.85 0.28 39.87
CA ALA A 83 4.68 1.31 40.50
C ALA A 83 5.62 0.63 41.49
N GLU A 84 6.90 0.99 41.49
CA GLU A 84 7.98 0.50 42.33
C GLU A 84 8.52 -0.92 42.09
N THR A 85 9.63 -1.26 42.72
CA THR A 85 10.41 -2.48 42.53
C THR A 85 9.77 -3.74 43.14
N ARG A 86 10.25 -4.91 42.72
CA ARG A 86 9.68 -6.27 42.95
C ARG A 86 9.16 -6.58 44.37
N SER A 87 9.75 -6.06 45.44
CA SER A 87 9.36 -6.39 46.83
C SER A 87 8.26 -5.48 47.41
N LYS A 88 8.03 -4.32 46.79
CA LYS A 88 6.99 -3.34 47.15
C LYS A 88 6.13 -2.96 45.99
N ALA A 89 5.95 -3.86 45.02
CA ALA A 89 5.23 -3.58 43.80
C ALA A 89 3.75 -3.31 44.10
N LEU A 90 3.30 -2.14 43.73
CA LEU A 90 1.90 -1.76 43.64
C LEU A 90 1.41 -2.02 42.21
N ARG A 91 0.22 -2.59 42.06
CA ARG A 91 -0.38 -2.85 40.77
C ARG A 91 -1.75 -2.22 40.68
N ARG A 92 -2.09 -1.71 39.51
CA ARG A 92 -3.46 -1.27 39.22
C ARG A 92 -3.86 -1.61 37.77
N ILE A 93 -5.16 -1.65 37.53
CA ILE A 93 -5.72 -1.77 36.21
C ILE A 93 -5.70 -0.41 35.51
N THR A 94 -5.35 -0.39 34.23
CA THR A 94 -5.40 0.83 33.39
C THR A 94 -6.81 1.06 32.83
N PRO A 95 -7.14 2.24 32.31
CA PRO A 95 -8.42 2.46 31.63
C PRO A 95 -8.68 1.43 30.51
N SER A 96 -7.68 1.12 29.68
CA SER A 96 -7.79 0.07 28.65
C SER A 96 -7.92 -1.32 29.25
N GLY A 97 -7.36 -1.57 30.45
CA GLY A 97 -7.52 -2.80 31.20
C GLY A 97 -8.95 -2.98 31.73
N ILE A 98 -9.58 -1.90 32.18
CA ILE A 98 -11.00 -1.92 32.60
C ILE A 98 -11.87 -2.34 31.41
N GLU A 99 -11.71 -1.69 30.25
CA GLU A 99 -12.42 -2.06 29.04
C GLU A 99 -12.14 -3.52 28.60
N MET A 100 -10.89 -3.97 28.74
CA MET A 100 -10.52 -5.35 28.43
C MET A 100 -11.21 -6.35 29.36
N TYR A 101 -11.23 -6.07 30.67
CA TYR A 101 -11.90 -6.95 31.63
C TYR A 101 -13.40 -7.04 31.36
N GLU A 102 -14.05 -5.91 31.12
CA GLU A 102 -15.48 -5.86 30.81
C GLU A 102 -15.80 -6.60 29.49
N ALA A 103 -14.96 -6.45 28.49
CA ALA A 103 -15.09 -7.16 27.21
C ALA A 103 -14.91 -8.69 27.38
N LEU A 104 -13.96 -9.13 28.22
CA LEU A 104 -13.76 -10.54 28.54
C LEU A 104 -14.94 -11.14 29.30
N VAL A 105 -15.53 -10.39 30.23
CA VAL A 105 -16.73 -10.84 30.98
C VAL A 105 -17.94 -10.95 30.05
N ALA A 106 -18.06 -10.03 29.09
CA ALA A 106 -19.14 -10.02 28.10
C ALA A 106 -18.93 -10.98 26.92
N ASP A 107 -17.78 -11.66 26.83
CA ASP A 107 -17.31 -12.43 25.66
C ASP A 107 -17.39 -11.64 24.35
N ASP A 108 -17.14 -10.31 24.43
CA ASP A 108 -17.14 -9.40 23.28
C ASP A 108 -15.79 -9.51 22.54
N LYS A 109 -15.71 -10.46 21.62
CA LYS A 109 -14.50 -10.72 20.84
C LYS A 109 -14.06 -9.54 20.00
N ASP A 110 -14.99 -8.77 19.47
CA ASP A 110 -14.71 -7.62 18.63
C ASP A 110 -13.97 -6.52 19.41
N LYS A 111 -14.48 -6.25 20.61
CA LYS A 111 -13.85 -5.30 21.53
C LYS A 111 -12.49 -5.82 22.03
N ILE A 112 -12.39 -7.09 22.39
CA ILE A 112 -11.12 -7.73 22.82
C ILE A 112 -10.05 -7.59 21.73
N TYR A 113 -10.37 -7.93 20.48
CA TYR A 113 -9.43 -7.85 19.37
C TYR A 113 -8.99 -6.40 19.09
N SER A 114 -9.95 -5.47 19.11
CA SER A 114 -9.66 -4.04 18.96
C SER A 114 -8.69 -3.53 20.04
N LEU A 115 -8.91 -3.92 21.29
CA LEU A 115 -8.06 -3.51 22.40
C LEU A 115 -6.63 -4.08 22.28
N PHE A 116 -6.47 -5.32 21.83
CA PHE A 116 -5.14 -5.86 21.56
C PHE A 116 -4.43 -5.09 20.44
N ILE A 117 -5.11 -4.80 19.33
CA ILE A 117 -4.51 -4.04 18.25
C ILE A 117 -4.10 -2.63 18.72
N ASN A 118 -4.95 -1.95 19.51
CA ASN A 118 -4.63 -0.64 20.09
C ASN A 118 -3.39 -0.72 21.02
N ALA A 119 -3.33 -1.77 21.86
CA ALA A 119 -2.19 -2.01 22.72
C ALA A 119 -0.88 -2.21 21.92
N LEU A 120 -0.93 -3.01 20.85
CA LEU A 120 0.23 -3.29 19.99
C LEU A 120 0.73 -2.05 19.23
N GLU A 121 -0.16 -1.14 18.84
CA GLU A 121 0.20 0.11 18.16
C GLU A 121 0.88 1.12 19.10
N SER A 122 0.44 1.18 20.36
CA SER A 122 0.93 2.14 21.36
C SER A 122 2.08 1.62 22.22
N MET A 123 2.40 0.34 22.12
CA MET A 123 3.30 -0.36 23.02
C MET A 123 4.77 -0.02 22.77
N THR A 124 5.51 0.24 23.84
CA THR A 124 6.98 0.28 23.82
C THR A 124 7.51 -1.02 24.40
N PHE A 125 8.35 -1.70 23.62
CA PHE A 125 8.97 -2.97 24.00
C PHE A 125 10.40 -2.77 24.51
N GLY A 126 10.92 -3.72 25.28
CA GLY A 126 12.27 -3.70 25.78
C GLY A 126 12.38 -3.67 27.30
N ARG A 127 13.59 -3.34 27.80
CA ARG A 127 13.93 -3.41 29.23
C ARG A 127 13.04 -2.55 30.14
N ASN A 128 12.49 -1.48 29.59
CA ASN A 128 11.66 -0.53 30.34
C ASN A 128 10.17 -0.88 30.31
N ASN A 129 9.78 -2.01 29.71
CA ASN A 129 8.39 -2.42 29.65
C ASN A 129 8.04 -3.26 30.88
N SER A 130 7.03 -2.86 31.62
CA SER A 130 6.50 -3.59 32.76
C SER A 130 6.18 -5.03 32.39
N GLY A 131 6.78 -6.00 33.07
CA GLY A 131 6.66 -7.44 32.75
C GLY A 131 7.75 -8.00 31.84
N CYS A 132 8.66 -7.16 31.32
CA CYS A 132 9.82 -7.57 30.52
C CYS A 132 11.16 -7.09 31.08
N GLU A 133 11.25 -6.79 32.36
CA GLU A 133 12.39 -6.18 33.04
C GLU A 133 13.72 -6.95 32.90
N ASN A 134 13.66 -8.23 32.56
CA ASN A 134 14.82 -9.11 32.37
C ASN A 134 15.02 -9.50 30.89
N SER A 135 14.37 -8.83 29.96
CA SER A 135 14.59 -9.09 28.53
C SER A 135 15.82 -8.32 28.07
N ASP A 136 16.80 -9.04 27.54
CA ASP A 136 17.98 -8.43 26.89
C ASP A 136 17.67 -7.97 25.48
N SER A 137 16.54 -8.40 24.90
CA SER A 137 16.10 -8.08 23.55
C SER A 137 15.06 -6.96 23.54
N ASP A 138 15.24 -5.99 22.65
CA ASP A 138 14.33 -4.89 22.38
C ASP A 138 13.34 -5.22 21.23
N LEU A 139 13.20 -6.48 20.85
CA LEU A 139 12.34 -6.89 19.74
C LEU A 139 10.85 -6.82 20.09
N GLU A 140 10.08 -6.25 19.18
CA GLU A 140 8.62 -6.25 19.25
C GLU A 140 8.04 -7.61 18.83
N ALA A 141 8.29 -8.63 19.63
CA ALA A 141 8.00 -10.03 19.32
C ALA A 141 6.55 -10.29 18.88
N PRO A 142 5.49 -9.75 19.52
CA PRO A 142 4.12 -9.93 19.05
C PRO A 142 3.87 -9.28 17.68
N ASN A 143 4.42 -8.08 17.44
CA ASN A 143 4.28 -7.38 16.17
C ASN A 143 4.97 -8.17 15.05
N ILE A 144 6.17 -8.69 15.32
CA ILE A 144 6.93 -9.54 14.38
C ILE A 144 6.13 -10.79 14.04
N LEU A 145 5.49 -11.45 15.01
CA LEU A 145 4.66 -12.63 14.76
C LEU A 145 3.52 -12.31 13.80
N LEU A 146 2.76 -11.26 14.09
CA LEU A 146 1.58 -10.91 13.29
C LEU A 146 1.97 -10.50 11.87
N ILE A 147 2.95 -9.63 11.72
CA ILE A 147 3.43 -9.19 10.41
C ILE A 147 3.97 -10.38 9.61
N SER A 148 4.80 -11.23 10.23
CA SER A 148 5.35 -12.41 9.57
C SER A 148 4.28 -13.40 9.15
N SER A 149 3.24 -13.59 9.98
CA SER A 149 2.10 -14.45 9.64
C SER A 149 1.32 -13.93 8.44
N VAL A 150 1.13 -12.61 8.33
CA VAL A 150 0.48 -12.01 7.15
C VAL A 150 1.32 -12.23 5.89
N ILE A 151 2.62 -11.91 5.96
CA ILE A 151 3.52 -11.93 4.79
C ILE A 151 3.77 -13.34 4.28
N LEU A 152 3.96 -14.29 5.21
CA LEU A 152 4.30 -15.68 4.87
C LEU A 152 3.08 -16.58 4.67
N GLY A 153 1.85 -16.02 4.72
CA GLY A 153 0.63 -16.82 4.62
C GLY A 153 0.54 -17.87 5.74
N GLY A 154 0.78 -17.45 6.99
CA GLY A 154 0.94 -18.32 8.16
C GLY A 154 2.39 -18.68 8.44
N ILE A 155 2.73 -18.94 9.71
CA ILE A 155 4.08 -19.14 10.19
C ILE A 155 4.18 -20.30 11.17
N LYS A 156 5.15 -21.21 10.99
CA LYS A 156 5.45 -22.24 11.97
C LYS A 156 6.15 -21.64 13.19
N ARG A 157 5.96 -22.23 14.38
CA ARG A 157 6.64 -21.76 15.60
C ARG A 157 8.16 -21.74 15.45
N LYS A 158 8.73 -22.76 14.82
CA LYS A 158 10.19 -22.85 14.54
C LYS A 158 10.65 -21.70 13.62
N GLU A 159 9.87 -21.37 12.60
CA GLU A 159 10.15 -20.25 11.70
C GLU A 159 10.09 -18.89 12.43
N TYR A 160 9.11 -18.72 13.31
CA TYR A 160 9.00 -17.52 14.12
C TYR A 160 10.19 -17.32 15.05
N TYR A 161 10.63 -18.38 15.74
CA TYR A 161 11.79 -18.29 16.62
C TYR A 161 13.07 -18.02 15.84
N TYR A 162 13.23 -18.62 14.68
CA TYR A 162 14.33 -18.30 13.76
C TYR A 162 14.34 -16.83 13.34
N ILE A 163 13.18 -16.26 13.03
CA ILE A 163 13.08 -14.83 12.68
C ILE A 163 13.54 -13.96 13.84
N LEU A 164 13.11 -14.25 15.06
CA LEU A 164 13.50 -13.48 16.24
C LEU A 164 15.02 -13.54 16.48
N GLU A 165 15.62 -14.72 16.44
CA GLU A 165 17.05 -14.91 16.60
C GLU A 165 17.84 -14.19 15.50
N TYR A 166 17.45 -14.39 14.23
CA TYR A 166 18.08 -13.72 13.12
C TYR A 166 18.04 -12.19 13.25
N MET A 167 16.92 -11.63 13.67
CA MET A 167 16.77 -10.19 13.87
C MET A 167 17.61 -9.67 15.02
N ASP A 168 17.72 -10.42 16.11
CA ASP A 168 18.52 -10.07 17.28
C ASP A 168 20.02 -10.02 16.94
N GLU A 169 20.49 -10.95 16.13
CA GLU A 169 21.87 -11.06 15.69
C GLU A 169 22.24 -10.10 14.54
N ASN A 170 21.27 -9.70 13.70
CA ASN A 170 21.51 -8.96 12.46
C ASN A 170 20.86 -7.57 12.44
N GLY A 171 20.79 -6.89 13.59
CA GLY A 171 20.38 -5.49 13.66
C GLY A 171 18.89 -5.23 13.36
N CYS A 172 18.02 -6.18 13.70
CA CYS A 172 16.56 -6.08 13.55
C CYS A 172 16.04 -6.07 12.10
N ASP A 173 16.74 -6.72 11.15
CA ASP A 173 16.31 -6.81 9.75
C ASP A 173 15.27 -7.92 9.53
N LEU A 174 13.98 -7.56 9.67
CA LEU A 174 12.86 -8.48 9.44
C LEU A 174 12.78 -8.94 7.97
N SER A 175 13.12 -8.09 7.00
CA SER A 175 13.02 -8.44 5.57
C SER A 175 13.96 -9.58 5.20
N ASN A 176 15.19 -9.48 5.66
CA ASN A 176 16.17 -10.55 5.42
C ASN A 176 15.78 -11.85 6.17
N ALA A 177 15.27 -11.73 7.40
CA ALA A 177 14.78 -12.89 8.15
C ALA A 177 13.65 -13.62 7.40
N LEU A 178 12.65 -12.89 6.90
CA LEU A 178 11.53 -13.44 6.12
C LEU A 178 11.99 -14.05 4.79
N SER A 179 12.93 -13.39 4.12
CA SER A 179 13.52 -13.90 2.87
C SER A 179 14.25 -15.21 3.09
N LYS A 180 14.93 -15.38 4.23
CA LYS A 180 15.56 -16.65 4.62
C LYS A 180 14.53 -17.75 4.85
N VAL A 181 13.46 -17.46 5.58
CA VAL A 181 12.36 -18.42 5.79
C VAL A 181 11.71 -18.83 4.48
N ALA A 182 11.43 -17.88 3.60
CA ALA A 182 10.89 -18.16 2.27
C ALA A 182 11.84 -19.02 1.42
N TYR A 183 13.14 -18.77 1.51
CA TYR A 183 14.16 -19.60 0.85
C TYR A 183 14.12 -21.06 1.33
N TYR A 184 14.12 -21.30 2.66
CA TYR A 184 14.03 -22.65 3.22
C TYR A 184 12.74 -23.37 2.80
N ARG A 185 11.60 -22.66 2.83
CA ARG A 185 10.32 -23.20 2.34
C ARG A 185 10.38 -23.61 0.87
N LYS A 186 10.95 -22.76 0.01
CA LYS A 186 11.09 -23.03 -1.44
C LYS A 186 12.01 -24.23 -1.71
N LYS A 187 13.06 -24.38 -0.93
CA LYS A 187 14.03 -25.48 -1.06
C LYS A 187 13.55 -26.77 -0.39
N GLN A 188 12.47 -26.73 0.39
CA GLN A 188 12.02 -27.83 1.25
C GLN A 188 13.13 -28.29 2.24
N GLU A 189 13.97 -27.36 2.65
CA GLU A 189 15.03 -27.56 3.64
C GLU A 189 14.53 -27.20 5.03
N ASP A 190 15.01 -27.88 6.06
CA ASP A 190 14.71 -27.54 7.44
C ASP A 190 15.37 -26.23 7.86
N ILE A 191 14.62 -25.41 8.56
CA ILE A 191 15.16 -24.21 9.18
C ILE A 191 16.13 -24.60 10.29
N PRO A 192 17.29 -23.94 10.42
CA PRO A 192 18.25 -24.19 11.50
C PRO A 192 17.57 -24.13 12.88
N ASP A 193 18.07 -24.95 13.81
CA ASP A 193 17.64 -24.89 15.18
C ASP A 193 18.13 -23.60 15.84
N THR A 194 17.24 -22.96 16.60
CA THR A 194 17.57 -21.72 17.32
C THR A 194 18.14 -22.02 18.69
N ALA A 195 19.02 -21.14 19.16
CA ALA A 195 19.50 -21.19 20.55
C ALA A 195 18.34 -20.87 21.51
N VAL A 196 17.74 -21.86 22.03
CA VAL A 196 16.98 -22.11 23.25
C VAL A 196 15.96 -21.09 23.80
N THR A 197 16.06 -19.78 23.59
CA THR A 197 15.40 -18.81 24.52
C THR A 197 14.03 -18.31 24.10
N TYR A 198 13.59 -18.56 22.87
CA TYR A 198 12.34 -18.03 22.35
C TYR A 198 11.14 -18.98 22.50
N THR A 199 11.34 -20.18 23.04
CA THR A 199 10.34 -21.24 23.17
C THR A 199 9.18 -20.92 24.12
N ASP A 200 9.32 -19.86 24.94
CA ASP A 200 8.39 -19.51 26.01
C ASP A 200 7.41 -18.38 25.65
N ALA A 201 7.13 -18.16 24.38
CA ALA A 201 6.18 -17.13 23.94
C ALA A 201 4.74 -17.48 24.33
N LYS A 202 4.39 -17.35 25.60
CA LYS A 202 3.09 -17.74 26.16
C LYS A 202 1.89 -16.94 25.62
N PHE A 203 2.11 -15.79 25.02
CA PHE A 203 1.07 -15.04 24.33
C PHE A 203 0.54 -15.79 23.09
N ILE A 204 1.30 -16.71 22.48
CA ILE A 204 0.85 -17.51 21.34
C ILE A 204 -0.29 -18.46 21.74
N PRO A 205 -0.14 -19.38 22.71
CA PRO A 205 -1.24 -20.23 23.14
C PRO A 205 -2.41 -19.43 23.71
N PHE A 206 -2.14 -18.31 24.36
CA PHE A 206 -3.16 -17.39 24.85
C PHE A 206 -3.98 -16.78 23.69
N TRP A 207 -3.36 -16.26 22.66
CA TRP A 207 -4.05 -15.73 21.48
C TRP A 207 -4.78 -16.81 20.67
N VAL A 208 -4.27 -18.04 20.66
CA VAL A 208 -4.99 -19.17 20.06
C VAL A 208 -6.24 -19.48 20.87
N SER A 209 -6.17 -19.50 22.21
CA SER A 209 -7.34 -19.74 23.06
C SER A 209 -8.41 -18.65 22.99
N LEU A 210 -8.00 -17.40 22.70
CA LEU A 210 -8.93 -16.28 22.44
C LEU A 210 -9.54 -16.30 21.02
N GLY A 211 -9.00 -17.12 20.11
CA GLY A 211 -9.38 -17.09 18.71
C GLY A 211 -8.81 -15.90 17.92
N PHE A 212 -7.80 -15.22 18.47
CA PHE A 212 -7.05 -14.18 17.76
C PHE A 212 -6.11 -14.78 16.70
N LEU A 213 -5.49 -15.91 17.03
CA LEU A 213 -4.74 -16.77 16.13
C LEU A 213 -5.44 -18.13 15.98
N THR A 214 -5.16 -18.80 14.87
CA THR A 214 -5.55 -20.18 14.62
C THR A 214 -4.31 -21.05 14.41
N ASP A 215 -4.29 -22.23 15.04
CA ASP A 215 -3.25 -23.23 14.81
C ASP A 215 -3.80 -24.21 13.76
N ALA A 216 -3.36 -24.07 12.52
CA ALA A 216 -3.90 -24.80 11.39
C ALA A 216 -3.36 -26.24 11.32
N SER A 217 -4.06 -27.11 10.59
CA SER A 217 -3.69 -28.52 10.41
C SER A 217 -2.32 -28.71 9.71
N ASP A 218 -1.81 -27.68 9.03
CA ASP A 218 -0.47 -27.66 8.42
C ASP A 218 0.64 -27.28 9.42
N GLY A 219 0.31 -27.10 10.69
CA GLY A 219 1.22 -26.72 11.78
C GLY A 219 1.65 -25.26 11.74
N ARG A 220 0.93 -24.41 11.03
CA ARG A 220 1.18 -22.97 10.97
C ARG A 220 0.20 -22.19 11.83
N LEU A 221 0.70 -21.13 12.42
CA LEU A 221 -0.10 -20.11 13.08
C LEU A 221 -0.58 -19.12 12.03
N HIS A 222 -1.88 -18.94 11.93
CA HIS A 222 -2.52 -17.93 11.10
C HIS A 222 -3.22 -16.91 11.99
N ILE A 223 -3.33 -15.69 11.51
CA ILE A 223 -4.27 -14.73 12.09
C ILE A 223 -5.67 -15.23 11.76
N SER A 224 -6.57 -15.24 12.73
CA SER A 224 -7.95 -15.69 12.47
C SER A 224 -8.62 -14.82 11.40
N SER A 225 -9.56 -15.41 10.65
CA SER A 225 -10.26 -14.69 9.56
C SER A 225 -10.93 -13.41 10.05
N ASP A 226 -11.50 -13.44 11.26
CA ASP A 226 -12.17 -12.27 11.85
C ASP A 226 -11.20 -11.13 12.13
N VAL A 227 -10.03 -11.44 12.68
CA VAL A 227 -8.98 -10.46 12.95
C VAL A 227 -8.34 -9.97 11.64
N PHE A 228 -8.04 -10.87 10.72
CA PHE A 228 -7.43 -10.53 9.45
C PHE A 228 -8.30 -9.57 8.63
N ASN A 229 -9.57 -9.91 8.43
CA ASN A 229 -10.49 -9.10 7.61
C ASN A 229 -10.68 -7.67 8.14
N ARG A 230 -10.59 -7.48 9.46
CA ARG A 230 -10.81 -6.17 10.09
C ARG A 230 -9.53 -5.37 10.32
N TYR A 231 -8.42 -6.05 10.61
CA TYR A 231 -7.21 -5.40 11.13
C TYR A 231 -5.94 -5.63 10.30
N ALA A 232 -5.99 -6.32 9.15
CA ALA A 232 -4.80 -6.62 8.36
C ALA A 232 -3.96 -5.37 8.05
N THR A 233 -4.60 -4.28 7.63
CA THR A 233 -3.93 -3.01 7.35
C THR A 233 -3.26 -2.40 8.59
N ARG A 234 -3.90 -2.49 9.76
CA ARG A 234 -3.35 -2.00 11.01
C ARG A 234 -2.18 -2.87 11.48
N ILE A 235 -2.31 -4.20 11.37
CA ILE A 235 -1.26 -5.17 11.68
C ILE A 235 0.00 -4.87 10.85
N MET A 236 -0.16 -4.60 9.56
CA MET A 236 0.96 -4.27 8.68
C MET A 236 1.62 -2.92 9.00
N ARG A 237 0.97 -2.07 9.79
CA ARG A 237 1.49 -0.78 10.25
C ARG A 237 2.09 -0.84 11.67
N LEU A 238 2.06 -2.00 12.32
CA LEU A 238 2.62 -2.16 13.65
C LEU A 238 4.12 -1.83 13.64
N ARG A 239 4.55 -1.12 14.68
CA ARG A 239 5.94 -0.70 14.82
C ARG A 239 6.85 -1.91 15.07
N ILE A 240 7.98 -1.93 14.36
CA ILE A 240 9.14 -2.80 14.64
C ILE A 240 10.38 -1.90 14.65
N LYS A 241 11.24 -2.04 15.65
CA LYS A 241 12.45 -1.23 15.79
C LYS A 241 13.31 -1.31 14.51
N ASN A 242 13.81 -0.18 14.05
CA ASN A 242 14.63 -0.03 12.82
C ASN A 242 13.96 -0.47 11.49
N THR A 243 12.64 -0.65 11.46
CA THR A 243 11.95 -1.17 10.27
C THR A 243 10.99 -0.18 9.62
N GLU A 244 11.05 1.12 9.92
CA GLU A 244 10.18 2.08 9.22
C GLU A 244 10.35 2.02 7.70
N THR A 245 11.58 1.85 7.24
CA THR A 245 11.90 1.61 5.83
C THR A 245 11.40 0.24 5.34
N LEU A 246 11.35 -0.76 6.22
CA LEU A 246 10.94 -2.14 5.89
C LEU A 246 9.44 -2.33 5.85
N LYS A 247 8.66 -1.65 6.69
CA LYS A 247 7.18 -1.73 6.67
C LYS A 247 6.61 -1.46 5.29
N ARG A 248 7.27 -0.60 4.52
CA ARG A 248 6.86 -0.25 3.16
C ARG A 248 7.38 -1.23 2.11
N ARG A 249 8.60 -1.80 2.28
CA ARG A 249 9.17 -2.81 1.38
C ARG A 249 8.48 -4.18 1.45
N ILE A 250 8.02 -4.58 2.63
CA ILE A 250 7.41 -5.90 2.86
C ILE A 250 5.99 -5.98 2.29
N ILE A 251 5.25 -4.87 2.27
CA ILE A 251 3.90 -4.82 1.68
C ILE A 251 3.93 -5.11 0.18
N TYR A 252 5.07 -4.93 -0.47
CA TYR A 252 5.21 -4.96 -1.93
C TYR A 252 6.26 -5.93 -2.46
N ASN A 253 6.50 -7.04 -1.78
CA ASN A 253 7.09 -8.20 -2.44
C ASN A 253 5.94 -9.08 -2.93
N PRO A 254 5.45 -8.89 -4.16
CA PRO A 254 4.36 -9.71 -4.67
C PRO A 254 4.83 -11.15 -4.70
N GLU A 255 4.05 -12.07 -4.13
CA GLU A 255 4.22 -13.49 -4.41
C GLU A 255 3.96 -13.69 -5.91
N GLY A 256 5.02 -13.72 -6.68
CA GLY A 256 4.94 -13.88 -8.12
C GLY A 256 5.22 -12.59 -8.92
N THR A 257 5.25 -12.74 -10.22
CA THR A 257 5.51 -11.66 -11.17
C THR A 257 4.23 -10.89 -11.46
N MET A 258 4.27 -9.58 -11.26
CA MET A 258 3.15 -8.71 -11.61
C MET A 258 3.15 -8.42 -13.11
N GLN A 259 2.01 -8.62 -13.76
CA GLN A 259 1.73 -8.19 -15.13
C GLN A 259 0.28 -7.67 -15.15
N LYS A 260 0.11 -6.37 -14.86
CA LYS A 260 -1.17 -5.82 -14.45
C LYS A 260 -1.50 -4.50 -15.14
N ILE A 261 -2.77 -4.33 -15.51
CA ILE A 261 -3.32 -3.05 -15.99
C ILE A 261 -4.31 -2.50 -14.98
N TYR A 262 -4.01 -1.32 -14.46
CA TYR A 262 -4.93 -0.53 -13.63
C TYR A 262 -5.80 0.33 -14.52
N TYR A 263 -7.11 0.12 -14.47
CA TYR A 263 -8.05 0.81 -15.35
C TYR A 263 -9.17 1.50 -14.58
N GLY A 264 -9.80 2.47 -15.19
CA GLY A 264 -10.92 3.25 -14.62
C GLY A 264 -10.98 4.66 -15.17
N CYS A 265 -11.93 5.45 -14.65
CA CYS A 265 -12.16 6.83 -15.06
C CYS A 265 -10.92 7.73 -14.86
N PRO A 266 -10.84 8.88 -15.57
CA PRO A 266 -9.79 9.85 -15.32
C PRO A 266 -9.89 10.42 -13.89
N GLY A 267 -8.73 10.55 -13.23
CA GLY A 267 -8.66 11.14 -11.88
C GLY A 267 -8.93 10.18 -10.71
N THR A 268 -9.02 8.85 -10.92
CA THR A 268 -9.18 7.86 -9.83
C THR A 268 -7.86 7.51 -9.10
N GLY A 269 -6.73 8.10 -9.53
CA GLY A 269 -5.44 7.88 -8.86
C GLY A 269 -4.69 6.62 -9.31
N LYS A 270 -4.95 6.07 -10.50
CA LYS A 270 -4.28 4.88 -11.05
C LYS A 270 -2.75 4.95 -10.97
N SER A 271 -2.14 5.98 -11.53
CA SER A 271 -0.69 6.18 -11.51
C SER A 271 -0.15 6.44 -10.10
N PHE A 272 -0.95 7.07 -9.24
CA PHE A 272 -0.61 7.27 -7.83
C PHE A 272 -0.59 5.94 -7.08
N LYS A 273 -1.55 5.06 -7.32
CA LYS A 273 -1.58 3.71 -6.74
C LYS A 273 -0.34 2.91 -7.13
N ILE A 274 0.02 2.87 -8.43
CA ILE A 274 1.27 2.23 -8.87
C ILE A 274 2.47 2.85 -8.17
N LYS A 275 2.52 4.19 -8.10
CA LYS A 275 3.63 4.89 -7.44
C LYS A 275 3.73 4.53 -5.96
N GLU A 276 2.64 4.55 -5.23
CA GLU A 276 2.59 4.19 -3.82
C GLU A 276 3.00 2.73 -3.61
N GLU A 277 2.55 1.83 -4.48
CA GLU A 277 2.88 0.41 -4.44
C GLU A 277 4.35 0.10 -4.71
N ILE A 278 4.98 0.79 -5.65
CA ILE A 278 6.31 0.45 -6.17
C ILE A 278 7.40 1.39 -5.63
N GLU A 279 7.12 2.68 -5.52
CA GLU A 279 8.09 3.69 -5.11
C GLU A 279 7.98 4.07 -3.63
N GLY A 280 6.83 3.78 -2.99
CA GLY A 280 6.48 4.34 -1.69
C GLY A 280 6.08 5.81 -1.77
N VAL A 281 5.62 6.37 -0.65
CA VAL A 281 5.08 7.74 -0.60
C VAL A 281 6.12 8.77 -1.03
N ASP A 282 7.38 8.57 -0.62
CA ASP A 282 8.50 9.49 -0.90
C ASP A 282 9.58 8.91 -1.82
N GLY A 283 9.28 7.80 -2.51
CA GLY A 283 10.22 7.14 -3.42
C GLY A 283 11.29 6.31 -2.71
N GLU A 284 11.09 5.99 -1.46
CA GLU A 284 12.03 5.25 -0.61
C GLU A 284 12.13 3.75 -0.94
N LEU A 285 11.16 3.20 -1.69
CA LEU A 285 11.19 1.81 -2.13
C LEU A 285 11.98 1.60 -3.42
N ALA A 286 12.29 2.67 -4.14
CA ALA A 286 13.12 2.58 -5.33
C ALA A 286 14.58 2.24 -4.96
N VAL A 287 15.18 1.35 -5.74
CA VAL A 287 16.58 1.00 -5.63
C VAL A 287 17.37 1.81 -6.66
N TYR A 288 18.39 2.55 -6.21
CA TYR A 288 19.19 3.42 -7.05
C TYR A 288 20.56 2.81 -7.33
N PHE A 289 21.13 3.18 -8.48
CA PHE A 289 22.40 2.67 -8.96
C PHE A 289 23.29 3.80 -9.48
N ASP A 290 24.60 3.60 -9.42
CA ASP A 290 25.56 4.44 -10.11
C ASP A 290 25.60 4.15 -11.64
N GLU A 291 26.39 4.91 -12.37
CA GLU A 291 26.56 4.73 -13.83
C GLU A 291 27.17 3.35 -14.21
N LYS A 292 27.85 2.70 -13.28
CA LYS A 292 28.41 1.35 -13.44
C LYS A 292 27.43 0.25 -13.08
N GLY A 293 26.22 0.61 -12.61
CA GLY A 293 25.16 -0.31 -12.23
C GLY A 293 25.31 -0.89 -10.82
N LYS A 294 26.21 -0.35 -9.98
CA LYS A 294 26.33 -0.73 -8.59
C LYS A 294 25.29 0.00 -7.74
N LYS A 295 24.66 -0.70 -6.80
CA LYS A 295 23.70 -0.11 -5.86
C LYS A 295 24.35 1.03 -5.08
N ILE A 296 23.62 2.12 -4.95
CA ILE A 296 23.93 3.28 -4.10
C ILE A 296 22.85 3.46 -3.05
N ASP A 297 23.15 4.19 -2.00
CA ASP A 297 22.16 4.59 -1.01
C ASP A 297 21.06 5.44 -1.66
N THR A 298 19.85 5.34 -1.13
CA THR A 298 18.73 6.13 -1.63
C THR A 298 19.03 7.61 -1.41
N PRO A 299 19.07 8.44 -2.48
CA PRO A 299 19.34 9.87 -2.33
C PRO A 299 18.28 10.54 -1.43
N ASP A 300 18.71 11.45 -0.58
CA ASP A 300 17.87 12.03 0.48
C ASP A 300 16.75 12.92 -0.09
N THR A 301 17.04 13.67 -1.13
CA THR A 301 16.09 14.62 -1.73
C THR A 301 15.49 14.14 -3.05
N LYS A 302 14.31 14.65 -3.39
CA LYS A 302 13.66 14.35 -4.68
C LYS A 302 14.49 14.85 -5.86
N GLU A 303 15.14 15.99 -5.70
CA GLU A 303 16.01 16.62 -6.70
C GLU A 303 17.21 15.73 -7.01
N GLU A 304 17.83 15.14 -6.00
CA GLU A 304 18.97 14.22 -6.17
C GLU A 304 18.60 12.91 -6.84
N ARG A 305 17.34 12.49 -6.77
CA ARG A 305 16.80 11.27 -7.40
C ARG A 305 16.56 11.44 -8.89
N ILE A 306 16.36 12.68 -9.35
CA ILE A 306 16.09 12.99 -10.76
C ILE A 306 17.30 12.58 -11.62
N GLY A 307 17.03 11.73 -12.61
CA GLY A 307 18.06 11.26 -13.55
C GLY A 307 18.98 10.15 -13.04
N LYS A 308 18.87 9.76 -11.76
CA LYS A 308 19.62 8.59 -11.25
C LYS A 308 19.04 7.28 -11.80
N PRO A 309 19.90 6.35 -12.26
CA PRO A 309 19.44 5.02 -12.64
C PRO A 309 18.77 4.31 -11.45
N SER A 310 17.62 3.71 -11.70
CA SER A 310 16.88 2.95 -10.68
C SER A 310 16.39 1.59 -11.21
N ASN A 311 15.73 0.83 -10.36
CA ASN A 311 15.03 -0.38 -10.76
C ASN A 311 13.62 -0.11 -11.33
N ILE A 312 13.23 1.17 -11.47
CA ILE A 312 11.93 1.60 -11.97
C ILE A 312 12.11 2.29 -13.31
N PHE A 313 11.44 1.78 -14.33
CA PHE A 313 11.43 2.31 -15.68
C PHE A 313 10.01 2.74 -16.04
N ARG A 314 9.83 4.00 -16.44
CA ARG A 314 8.52 4.56 -16.73
C ARG A 314 8.47 5.12 -18.14
N THR A 315 7.38 4.87 -18.84
CA THR A 315 7.09 5.42 -20.15
C THR A 315 5.60 5.71 -20.30
N THR A 316 5.25 6.56 -21.27
CA THR A 316 3.88 6.89 -21.62
C THR A 316 3.65 6.55 -23.09
N PHE A 317 2.64 5.76 -23.40
CA PHE A 317 2.28 5.49 -24.79
C PHE A 317 1.52 6.68 -25.39
N HIS A 318 1.74 6.90 -26.66
CA HIS A 318 1.08 7.91 -27.47
C HIS A 318 0.90 7.38 -28.92
N PRO A 319 0.10 8.01 -29.77
CA PRO A 319 -0.22 7.47 -31.10
C PRO A 319 0.98 7.14 -31.99
N ASP A 320 2.06 7.92 -31.90
CA ASP A 320 3.28 7.72 -32.69
C ASP A 320 4.32 6.82 -32.00
N TYR A 321 3.96 6.17 -30.87
CA TYR A 321 4.85 5.27 -30.18
C TYR A 321 4.94 3.94 -30.92
N ASP A 322 6.14 3.46 -31.17
CA ASP A 322 6.41 2.26 -31.95
C ASP A 322 7.40 1.31 -31.27
N TYR A 323 7.68 0.18 -31.92
CA TYR A 323 8.67 -0.81 -31.46
C TYR A 323 10.05 -0.20 -31.27
N ALA A 324 10.50 0.64 -32.20
CA ALA A 324 11.83 1.28 -32.13
C ALA A 324 11.95 2.24 -30.94
N THR A 325 10.87 2.90 -30.57
CA THR A 325 10.79 3.78 -29.39
C THR A 325 10.68 3.00 -28.09
N PHE A 326 10.12 1.80 -28.13
CA PHE A 326 9.93 0.93 -26.94
C PHE A 326 11.15 0.06 -26.67
N VAL A 327 11.64 -0.65 -27.68
CA VAL A 327 12.72 -1.62 -27.58
C VAL A 327 14.07 -0.99 -27.87
N GLY A 328 14.17 -0.30 -28.99
CA GLY A 328 15.40 0.31 -29.49
C GLY A 328 15.56 0.14 -30.98
N ALA A 329 16.48 0.86 -31.53
CA ALA A 329 16.81 0.82 -32.94
C ALA A 329 18.29 1.16 -33.19
N TYR A 330 18.76 0.77 -34.34
CA TYR A 330 20.06 1.16 -34.86
C TYR A 330 20.02 2.63 -35.32
N LYS A 331 20.76 3.48 -34.63
CA LYS A 331 20.70 4.94 -34.85
C LYS A 331 22.11 5.51 -35.06
N PRO A 332 22.23 6.63 -35.81
CA PRO A 332 23.49 7.36 -35.87
C PRO A 332 23.84 7.91 -34.49
N VAL A 333 25.08 7.69 -34.08
CA VAL A 333 25.64 8.20 -32.82
C VAL A 333 27.01 8.82 -33.07
N MET A 334 27.39 9.79 -32.27
CA MET A 334 28.74 10.37 -32.32
C MET A 334 29.66 9.50 -31.48
N GLU A 335 30.57 8.77 -32.08
CA GLU A 335 31.56 7.94 -31.41
C GLU A 335 32.89 8.70 -31.30
N VAL A 336 33.57 8.54 -30.12
CA VAL A 336 34.89 9.10 -29.91
C VAL A 336 35.92 8.17 -30.54
N LYS A 337 36.70 8.65 -31.50
CA LYS A 337 37.79 7.90 -32.12
C LYS A 337 38.85 7.55 -31.08
N LYS A 338 39.02 6.26 -30.79
CA LYS A 338 40.12 5.76 -29.97
C LYS A 338 41.40 5.69 -30.81
N GLU A 339 41.99 6.80 -31.17
CA GLU A 339 43.36 6.78 -31.68
C GLU A 339 44.39 7.05 -30.57
N LYS A 340 45.39 6.18 -30.54
CA LYS A 340 46.54 6.23 -29.65
C LYS A 340 47.49 7.34 -30.12
N THR A 341 47.13 8.60 -29.91
CA THR A 341 48.10 9.70 -30.10
C THR A 341 47.82 10.81 -29.10
N ASN A 342 48.91 11.33 -28.53
CA ASN A 342 49.00 12.35 -27.47
C ASN A 342 48.47 13.73 -27.89
N LYS A 343 47.20 13.84 -28.29
CA LYS A 343 46.56 15.15 -28.50
C LYS A 343 45.21 15.20 -27.80
N GLN A 344 44.98 16.30 -27.11
CA GLN A 344 43.86 16.61 -26.23
C GLN A 344 42.56 16.97 -26.97
N GLU A 345 42.37 16.60 -28.22
CA GLU A 345 41.12 16.84 -28.95
C GLU A 345 40.47 15.48 -29.26
N GLU A 346 39.31 15.25 -28.66
CA GLU A 346 38.48 14.11 -28.99
C GLU A 346 37.82 14.32 -30.35
N GLU A 347 38.36 13.70 -31.40
CA GLU A 347 37.68 13.63 -32.69
C GLU A 347 36.47 12.72 -32.59
N LYS A 348 35.27 13.29 -32.83
CA LYS A 348 34.02 12.57 -32.89
C LYS A 348 33.70 12.22 -34.34
N GLU A 349 33.45 10.96 -34.60
CA GLU A 349 33.01 10.47 -35.90
C GLU A 349 31.56 9.94 -35.83
N LEU A 350 30.81 10.11 -36.92
CA LEU A 350 29.47 9.58 -37.02
C LEU A 350 29.53 8.06 -37.21
N GLY A 351 29.18 7.34 -36.15
CA GLY A 351 29.02 5.89 -36.18
C GLY A 351 27.52 5.50 -36.15
N TYR A 352 27.27 4.22 -36.20
CA TYR A 352 25.93 3.67 -36.00
C TYR A 352 25.97 2.63 -34.90
N SER A 353 25.07 2.73 -33.93
CA SER A 353 24.95 1.72 -32.88
C SER A 353 23.51 1.49 -32.47
N PHE A 354 23.23 0.33 -31.89
CA PHE A 354 21.92 0.05 -31.29
C PHE A 354 21.73 0.90 -30.06
N VAL A 355 20.69 1.73 -30.06
CA VAL A 355 20.30 2.61 -28.95
C VAL A 355 19.15 1.99 -28.19
N PRO A 356 19.39 1.38 -27.00
CA PRO A 356 18.36 0.71 -26.23
C PRO A 356 17.35 1.71 -25.68
N GLN A 357 16.08 1.33 -25.71
CA GLN A 357 14.99 2.10 -25.13
C GLN A 357 14.49 1.47 -23.83
N VAL A 358 13.35 1.96 -23.32
CA VAL A 358 12.88 1.66 -21.96
C VAL A 358 12.73 0.17 -21.68
N PHE A 359 12.16 -0.60 -22.62
CA PHE A 359 12.01 -2.05 -22.48
C PHE A 359 13.37 -2.76 -22.35
N THR A 360 14.27 -2.50 -23.29
CA THR A 360 15.60 -3.14 -23.29
C THR A 360 16.41 -2.76 -22.05
N LYS A 361 16.33 -1.50 -21.61
CA LYS A 361 16.99 -1.06 -20.37
C LYS A 361 16.42 -1.78 -19.14
N ALA A 362 15.10 -1.93 -19.03
CA ALA A 362 14.45 -2.66 -17.95
C ALA A 362 14.81 -4.14 -17.98
N TYR A 363 14.82 -4.75 -19.17
CA TYR A 363 15.20 -6.14 -19.38
C TYR A 363 16.64 -6.42 -18.92
N ILE A 364 17.61 -5.58 -19.33
CA ILE A 364 19.01 -5.68 -18.92
C ILE A 364 19.13 -5.52 -17.40
N ARG A 365 18.44 -4.54 -16.83
CA ARG A 365 18.45 -4.31 -15.37
C ARG A 365 17.95 -5.55 -14.63
N ALA A 366 16.86 -6.17 -15.08
CA ALA A 366 16.29 -7.36 -14.46
C ALA A 366 17.28 -8.53 -14.44
N TYR A 367 17.97 -8.79 -15.57
CA TYR A 367 18.99 -9.82 -15.64
C TYR A 367 20.18 -9.53 -14.75
N ASN A 368 20.68 -8.30 -14.71
CA ASN A 368 21.81 -7.90 -13.88
C ASN A 368 21.47 -7.95 -12.39
N SER A 369 20.30 -7.44 -12.00
CA SER A 369 19.84 -7.48 -10.61
C SER A 369 19.67 -8.91 -10.10
N LYS A 370 19.23 -9.84 -10.96
CA LYS A 370 19.11 -11.25 -10.60
C LYS A 370 20.46 -11.91 -10.26
N LYS A 371 21.53 -11.51 -10.94
CA LYS A 371 22.89 -12.00 -10.71
C LYS A 371 23.59 -11.31 -9.54
N ASP A 372 23.11 -10.14 -9.12
CA ASP A 372 23.75 -9.35 -8.07
C ASP A 372 23.42 -9.92 -6.68
N ASN A 373 24.42 -10.48 -6.03
CA ASN A 373 24.29 -11.05 -4.68
C ASN A 373 24.29 -9.99 -3.57
N THR A 374 24.55 -8.72 -3.89
CA THR A 374 24.49 -7.61 -2.93
C THR A 374 23.07 -7.10 -2.74
N LEU A 375 22.13 -7.47 -3.65
CA LEU A 375 20.73 -7.09 -3.60
C LEU A 375 19.91 -8.16 -2.86
N SER A 376 19.02 -7.72 -1.98
CA SER A 376 17.97 -8.58 -1.42
C SER A 376 16.97 -9.01 -2.52
N ASN A 377 16.18 -10.05 -2.27
CA ASN A 377 15.20 -10.52 -3.26
C ASN A 377 14.20 -9.43 -3.69
N ALA A 378 13.76 -8.58 -2.76
CA ALA A 378 12.88 -7.45 -3.08
C ALA A 378 13.58 -6.40 -3.95
N GLU A 379 14.87 -6.13 -3.71
CA GLU A 379 15.66 -5.16 -4.48
C GLU A 379 16.04 -5.65 -5.87
N LYS A 380 15.98 -6.97 -6.12
CA LYS A 380 16.17 -7.55 -7.45
C LYS A 380 15.00 -7.32 -8.40
N ASN A 381 13.82 -6.97 -7.88
CA ASN A 381 12.66 -6.68 -8.68
C ASN A 381 12.87 -5.40 -9.51
N VAL A 382 12.47 -5.48 -10.76
CA VAL A 382 12.52 -4.39 -11.72
C VAL A 382 11.13 -4.14 -12.25
N TYR A 383 10.74 -2.88 -12.34
CA TYR A 383 9.40 -2.46 -12.70
C TYR A 383 9.42 -1.65 -13.99
N LEU A 384 8.71 -2.13 -14.99
CA LEU A 384 8.41 -1.39 -16.21
C LEU A 384 6.97 -0.86 -16.12
N ILE A 385 6.82 0.45 -16.04
CA ILE A 385 5.54 1.13 -15.88
C ILE A 385 5.17 1.81 -17.19
N ILE A 386 4.01 1.46 -17.74
CA ILE A 386 3.48 1.98 -18.99
C ILE A 386 2.24 2.81 -18.68
N GLU A 387 2.36 4.12 -18.75
CA GLU A 387 1.22 5.02 -18.59
C GLU A 387 0.42 5.11 -19.91
N GLU A 388 -0.90 5.18 -19.78
CA GLU A 388 -1.84 5.35 -20.92
C GLU A 388 -1.65 4.29 -22.02
N ILE A 389 -1.60 3.01 -21.64
CA ILE A 389 -1.27 1.90 -22.56
C ILE A 389 -2.17 1.85 -23.80
N ASN A 390 -3.44 2.26 -23.69
CA ASN A 390 -4.39 2.27 -24.78
C ASN A 390 -4.27 3.48 -25.73
N ARG A 391 -3.39 4.44 -25.44
CA ARG A 391 -3.10 5.55 -26.37
C ARG A 391 -2.14 5.17 -27.48
N GLY A 392 -1.42 4.06 -27.34
CA GLY A 392 -0.55 3.53 -28.38
C GLY A 392 -1.12 2.25 -29.02
N ASN A 393 -0.71 1.97 -30.24
CA ASN A 393 -1.04 0.68 -30.89
C ASN A 393 -0.20 -0.44 -30.24
N CYS A 394 -0.76 -1.11 -29.25
CA CYS A 394 -0.06 -2.14 -28.49
C CYS A 394 0.50 -3.27 -29.38
N ALA A 395 -0.21 -3.68 -30.42
CA ALA A 395 0.25 -4.71 -31.33
C ALA A 395 1.51 -4.28 -32.09
N GLN A 396 1.57 -3.04 -32.54
CA GLN A 396 2.74 -2.47 -33.21
C GLN A 396 3.90 -2.21 -32.24
N ILE A 397 3.61 -1.71 -31.04
CA ILE A 397 4.62 -1.35 -30.05
C ILE A 397 5.32 -2.60 -29.49
N PHE A 398 4.55 -3.63 -29.16
CA PHE A 398 5.11 -4.88 -28.64
C PHE A 398 5.68 -5.77 -29.75
N GLY A 399 5.10 -5.76 -30.96
CA GLY A 399 5.51 -6.65 -32.04
C GLY A 399 5.63 -8.10 -31.55
N ASP A 400 6.75 -8.76 -31.85
CA ASP A 400 7.01 -10.15 -31.44
C ASP A 400 7.13 -10.30 -29.91
N LEU A 401 7.45 -9.25 -29.17
CA LEU A 401 7.50 -9.28 -27.71
C LEU A 401 6.15 -9.60 -27.06
N PHE A 402 5.06 -9.44 -27.83
CA PHE A 402 3.72 -9.79 -27.40
C PHE A 402 3.63 -11.24 -26.91
N GLN A 403 4.34 -12.17 -27.54
CA GLN A 403 4.38 -13.57 -27.14
C GLN A 403 5.05 -13.77 -25.78
N LEU A 404 5.98 -12.87 -25.38
CA LEU A 404 6.68 -12.95 -24.10
C LEU A 404 5.76 -12.69 -22.90
N LEU A 405 4.61 -12.03 -23.13
CA LEU A 405 3.62 -11.75 -22.10
C LEU A 405 2.84 -13.00 -21.66
N ASP A 406 2.89 -14.12 -22.37
CA ASP A 406 2.42 -15.41 -21.88
C ASP A 406 3.44 -15.96 -20.89
N ARG A 407 3.12 -15.93 -19.59
CA ARG A 407 4.04 -16.32 -18.51
C ARG A 407 3.54 -17.55 -17.77
N LYS A 408 4.51 -18.40 -17.41
CA LYS A 408 4.33 -19.52 -16.49
C LYS A 408 5.36 -19.42 -15.38
N ASP A 409 4.92 -19.50 -14.14
CA ASP A 409 5.79 -19.30 -12.96
C ASP A 409 6.62 -17.99 -13.02
N GLY A 410 6.00 -16.93 -13.55
CA GLY A 410 6.61 -15.60 -13.67
C GLY A 410 7.55 -15.41 -14.87
N VAL A 411 7.94 -16.46 -15.59
CA VAL A 411 8.85 -16.42 -16.74
C VAL A 411 8.05 -16.60 -18.03
N SER A 412 8.47 -15.96 -19.14
CA SER A 412 7.84 -16.17 -20.44
C SER A 412 7.82 -17.66 -20.79
N GLU A 413 6.64 -18.19 -21.12
CA GLU A 413 6.45 -19.60 -21.52
C GLU A 413 7.16 -19.88 -22.84
N PHE A 414 6.97 -18.98 -23.81
CA PHE A 414 7.56 -19.08 -25.14
C PHE A 414 8.71 -18.07 -25.32
N PRO A 415 9.86 -18.49 -25.86
CA PRO A 415 10.92 -17.57 -26.21
C PRO A 415 10.64 -16.86 -27.54
N VAL A 416 11.20 -15.67 -27.69
CA VAL A 416 11.23 -14.93 -28.95
C VAL A 416 12.69 -14.82 -29.43
N ILE A 417 12.90 -14.97 -30.73
CA ILE A 417 14.20 -14.71 -31.36
C ILE A 417 14.20 -13.25 -31.82
N PRO A 418 14.98 -12.37 -31.19
CA PRO A 418 15.03 -10.96 -31.58
C PRO A 418 15.85 -10.74 -32.86
N ASP A 419 15.80 -9.51 -33.36
CA ASP A 419 16.67 -9.13 -34.48
C ASP A 419 18.17 -9.18 -34.11
N THR A 420 19.02 -9.24 -35.13
CA THR A 420 20.47 -9.41 -34.97
C THR A 420 21.12 -8.27 -34.20
N GLU A 421 20.61 -7.04 -34.34
CA GLU A 421 21.15 -5.87 -33.66
C GLU A 421 20.91 -5.96 -32.15
N LEU A 422 19.71 -6.34 -31.73
CA LEU A 422 19.36 -6.52 -30.33
C LEU A 422 20.14 -7.70 -29.74
N VAL A 423 20.27 -8.83 -30.48
CA VAL A 423 21.11 -9.98 -30.07
C VAL A 423 22.54 -9.54 -29.78
N ASN A 424 23.15 -8.83 -30.73
CA ASN A 424 24.53 -8.37 -30.58
C ASN A 424 24.68 -7.40 -29.42
N TYR A 425 23.71 -6.52 -29.21
CA TYR A 425 23.73 -5.59 -28.10
C TYR A 425 23.62 -6.30 -26.75
N LEU A 426 22.69 -7.23 -26.58
CA LEU A 426 22.52 -7.99 -25.34
C LEU A 426 23.75 -8.85 -25.00
N ASN A 427 24.34 -9.51 -26.03
CA ASN A 427 25.56 -10.28 -25.84
C ASN A 427 26.74 -9.41 -25.35
N LYS A 428 26.87 -8.17 -25.86
CA LYS A 428 27.85 -7.19 -25.35
C LYS A 428 27.61 -6.80 -23.89
N GLN A 429 26.36 -6.86 -23.42
CA GLN A 429 26.00 -6.63 -22.02
C GLN A 429 26.14 -7.89 -21.13
N GLY A 430 26.66 -9.00 -21.67
CA GLY A 430 26.79 -10.26 -20.94
C GLY A 430 25.46 -10.99 -20.68
N ILE A 431 24.44 -10.68 -21.47
CA ILE A 431 23.11 -11.28 -21.41
C ILE A 431 22.93 -12.17 -22.64
N PRO A 432 22.54 -13.46 -22.50
CA PRO A 432 22.29 -14.33 -23.64
C PRO A 432 21.18 -13.72 -24.53
N GLY A 433 21.56 -13.25 -25.71
CA GLY A 433 20.66 -12.53 -26.62
C GLY A 433 19.98 -13.40 -27.67
N ASN A 434 20.40 -14.68 -27.85
CA ASN A 434 19.88 -15.55 -28.91
C ASN A 434 18.38 -15.85 -28.78
N THR A 435 17.84 -15.80 -27.56
CA THR A 435 16.42 -15.92 -27.27
C THR A 435 16.04 -14.99 -26.12
N LEU A 436 14.95 -14.25 -26.29
CA LEU A 436 14.39 -13.44 -25.21
C LEU A 436 13.38 -14.27 -24.40
N ARG A 437 13.43 -14.12 -23.08
CA ARG A 437 12.39 -14.54 -22.12
C ARG A 437 12.33 -13.51 -21.01
N LEU A 438 11.16 -13.02 -20.68
CA LEU A 438 11.03 -12.13 -19.52
C LEU A 438 11.33 -12.91 -18.24
N PRO A 439 12.27 -12.46 -17.41
CA PRO A 439 12.55 -13.11 -16.14
C PRO A 439 11.48 -12.81 -15.10
N GLU A 440 11.36 -13.65 -14.08
CA GLU A 440 10.36 -13.55 -13.02
C GLU A 440 10.41 -12.24 -12.22
N ASN A 441 11.58 -11.60 -12.15
CA ASN A 441 11.79 -10.35 -11.43
C ASN A 441 11.54 -9.08 -12.29
N LEU A 442 11.10 -9.22 -13.53
CA LEU A 442 10.65 -8.10 -14.35
C LEU A 442 9.12 -7.98 -14.30
N HIS A 443 8.63 -7.04 -13.51
CA HIS A 443 7.21 -6.72 -13.39
C HIS A 443 6.83 -5.70 -14.45
N ILE A 444 5.63 -5.85 -15.05
CA ILE A 444 5.12 -4.90 -16.03
C ILE A 444 3.75 -4.41 -15.56
N LEU A 445 3.67 -3.12 -15.30
CA LEU A 445 2.46 -2.47 -14.81
C LEU A 445 2.01 -1.41 -15.80
N ALA A 446 0.73 -1.26 -15.99
CA ALA A 446 0.21 -0.26 -16.91
C ALA A 446 -1.00 0.46 -16.34
N THR A 447 -1.24 1.70 -16.81
CA THR A 447 -2.48 2.43 -16.58
C THR A 447 -3.28 2.55 -17.87
N MET A 448 -4.60 2.55 -17.73
CA MET A 448 -5.53 2.72 -18.85
C MET A 448 -6.70 3.61 -18.42
N ASN A 449 -6.93 4.68 -19.17
CA ASN A 449 -8.17 5.44 -19.06
C ASN A 449 -9.25 4.79 -19.91
N THR A 450 -10.39 4.46 -19.31
CA THR A 450 -11.49 3.83 -20.03
C THR A 450 -12.22 4.81 -20.95
N SER A 451 -12.18 6.11 -20.63
CA SER A 451 -12.78 7.17 -21.46
C SER A 451 -12.12 7.33 -22.84
N ASP A 452 -10.86 6.96 -22.98
CA ASP A 452 -10.05 7.17 -24.18
C ASP A 452 -10.11 5.98 -25.17
N GLN A 453 -11.23 5.29 -25.24
CA GLN A 453 -11.39 4.08 -26.10
C GLN A 453 -11.25 4.35 -27.60
N SER A 454 -11.18 5.61 -28.00
CA SER A 454 -11.28 5.99 -29.43
C SER A 454 -9.98 5.88 -30.23
N LEU A 455 -8.81 5.70 -29.61
CA LEU A 455 -7.55 5.71 -30.34
C LEU A 455 -7.09 4.31 -30.78
N PHE A 456 -6.85 3.40 -29.84
CA PHE A 456 -6.41 2.04 -30.16
C PHE A 456 -7.06 1.03 -29.20
N PRO A 457 -8.17 0.40 -29.63
CA PRO A 457 -8.82 -0.62 -28.82
C PRO A 457 -7.88 -1.83 -28.67
N MET A 458 -7.64 -2.22 -27.44
CA MET A 458 -6.89 -3.46 -27.16
C MET A 458 -7.78 -4.67 -27.44
N ASP A 459 -7.28 -5.62 -28.22
CA ASP A 459 -7.98 -6.86 -28.51
C ASP A 459 -8.03 -7.81 -27.29
N SER A 460 -8.86 -8.84 -27.39
CA SER A 460 -9.04 -9.81 -26.31
C SER A 460 -7.79 -10.66 -26.08
N ALA A 461 -6.99 -10.91 -27.15
CA ALA A 461 -5.76 -11.67 -27.04
C ALA A 461 -4.70 -10.93 -26.25
N PHE A 462 -4.63 -9.60 -26.39
CA PHE A 462 -3.77 -8.76 -25.56
C PHE A 462 -4.25 -8.72 -24.10
N LYS A 463 -5.55 -8.44 -23.88
CA LYS A 463 -6.13 -8.30 -22.54
C LYS A 463 -5.98 -9.55 -21.69
N ARG A 464 -6.15 -10.76 -22.25
CA ARG A 464 -6.07 -12.02 -21.50
C ARG A 464 -4.72 -12.31 -20.87
N ARG A 465 -3.66 -11.62 -21.31
CA ARG A 465 -2.30 -11.78 -20.78
C ARG A 465 -2.03 -10.92 -19.56
N TRP A 466 -2.98 -10.06 -19.20
CA TRP A 466 -2.86 -9.11 -18.11
C TRP A 466 -3.88 -9.41 -17.02
N GLU A 467 -3.43 -9.23 -15.78
CA GLU A 467 -4.34 -9.07 -14.67
C GLU A 467 -4.95 -7.67 -14.75
N MET A 468 -6.29 -7.58 -14.75
CA MET A 468 -7.01 -6.32 -14.87
C MET A 468 -7.50 -5.88 -13.51
N GLU A 469 -7.07 -4.71 -13.03
CA GLU A 469 -7.50 -4.15 -11.75
C GLU A 469 -8.28 -2.85 -11.94
N TYR A 470 -9.56 -2.90 -11.57
CA TYR A 470 -10.42 -1.72 -11.63
C TYR A 470 -10.15 -0.78 -10.45
N ILE A 471 -9.93 0.50 -10.75
CA ILE A 471 -9.75 1.55 -9.73
C ILE A 471 -11.03 2.40 -9.70
N PRO A 472 -11.93 2.13 -8.74
CA PRO A 472 -13.18 2.85 -8.62
C PRO A 472 -12.96 4.29 -8.14
N ILE A 473 -13.95 5.13 -8.40
CA ILE A 473 -14.07 6.46 -7.76
C ILE A 473 -14.33 6.24 -6.26
N ASP A 474 -13.49 6.82 -5.42
CA ASP A 474 -13.65 6.74 -3.97
C ASP A 474 -13.71 8.14 -3.33
N LEU A 475 -14.92 8.68 -3.21
CA LEU A 475 -15.17 10.00 -2.66
C LEU A 475 -14.92 10.09 -1.13
N LYS A 476 -14.60 8.96 -0.47
CA LYS A 476 -14.29 8.91 0.97
C LYS A 476 -12.80 9.01 1.28
N LYS A 477 -11.94 9.08 0.26
CA LYS A 477 -10.50 9.21 0.46
C LYS A 477 -10.14 10.52 1.16
N ASP A 478 -9.42 10.42 2.26
CA ASP A 478 -9.08 11.56 3.12
C ASP A 478 -8.39 12.71 2.38
N LYS A 479 -7.51 12.41 1.41
CA LYS A 479 -6.77 13.42 0.64
C LYS A 479 -7.63 14.33 -0.26
N ALA A 480 -8.80 13.88 -0.68
CA ALA A 480 -9.65 14.64 -1.61
C ALA A 480 -10.87 15.27 -0.92
N LYS A 481 -11.16 14.90 0.32
CA LYS A 481 -12.34 15.40 1.07
C LYS A 481 -12.32 16.90 1.27
N ASP A 482 -11.13 17.46 1.45
CA ASP A 482 -10.94 18.87 1.80
C ASP A 482 -10.75 19.77 0.58
N PHE A 483 -10.69 19.18 -0.64
CA PHE A 483 -10.53 19.98 -1.85
C PHE A 483 -11.78 20.85 -2.10
N VAL A 484 -11.53 22.11 -2.37
CA VAL A 484 -12.55 23.09 -2.73
C VAL A 484 -12.21 23.76 -4.05
N PHE A 485 -13.24 24.27 -4.72
CA PHE A 485 -13.08 25.16 -5.86
C PHE A 485 -13.84 26.45 -5.62
N GLU A 486 -13.31 27.53 -6.17
CA GLU A 486 -13.84 28.88 -6.02
C GLU A 486 -14.61 29.28 -7.26
N VAL A 487 -15.80 29.86 -7.08
CA VAL A 487 -16.58 30.47 -8.14
C VAL A 487 -17.28 31.68 -7.54
N ASP A 488 -17.04 32.88 -8.12
CA ASP A 488 -17.67 34.14 -7.73
C ASP A 488 -17.50 34.43 -6.22
N ASP A 489 -16.24 34.33 -5.75
CA ASP A 489 -15.84 34.53 -4.34
C ASP A 489 -16.47 33.53 -3.33
N GLU A 490 -17.13 32.49 -3.80
CA GLU A 490 -17.71 31.44 -2.98
C GLU A 490 -16.96 30.12 -3.18
N TYR A 491 -16.78 29.36 -2.10
CA TYR A 491 -16.11 28.05 -2.14
C TYR A 491 -17.12 26.92 -2.18
N TYR A 492 -16.84 25.91 -2.98
CA TYR A 492 -17.66 24.72 -3.14
C TYR A 492 -16.84 23.46 -2.91
N SER A 493 -17.44 22.46 -2.26
CA SER A 493 -16.79 21.17 -2.05
C SER A 493 -16.62 20.42 -3.37
N TRP A 494 -15.39 20.00 -3.65
CA TRP A 494 -15.09 19.18 -4.82
C TRP A 494 -15.82 17.83 -4.78
N VAL A 495 -15.78 17.13 -3.63
CA VAL A 495 -16.50 15.87 -3.45
C VAL A 495 -18.02 16.07 -3.61
N GLY A 496 -18.57 17.12 -3.02
CA GLY A 496 -19.99 17.46 -3.19
C GLY A 496 -20.37 17.71 -4.65
N PHE A 497 -19.48 18.31 -5.43
CA PHE A 497 -19.66 18.47 -6.87
C PHE A 497 -19.66 17.13 -7.60
N LEU A 498 -18.70 16.25 -7.32
CA LEU A 498 -18.60 14.92 -7.94
C LEU A 498 -19.82 14.05 -7.62
N GLU A 499 -20.34 14.10 -6.39
CA GLU A 499 -21.55 13.38 -5.99
C GLU A 499 -22.77 13.79 -6.83
N LYS A 500 -22.84 15.05 -7.27
CA LYS A 500 -23.93 15.55 -8.09
C LYS A 500 -23.71 15.35 -9.59
N VAL A 501 -22.49 15.60 -10.08
CA VAL A 501 -22.24 15.59 -11.52
C VAL A 501 -22.01 14.18 -12.08
N ASN A 502 -21.33 13.27 -11.36
CA ASN A 502 -21.04 11.94 -11.86
C ASN A 502 -22.29 11.09 -12.18
N PRO A 503 -23.34 11.04 -11.35
CA PRO A 503 -24.59 10.36 -11.72
C PRO A 503 -25.22 10.92 -12.99
N LEU A 504 -25.09 12.23 -13.20
CA LEU A 504 -25.58 12.88 -14.40
C LEU A 504 -24.75 12.47 -15.63
N ILE A 505 -23.41 12.48 -15.54
CA ILE A 505 -22.51 12.01 -16.61
C ILE A 505 -22.87 10.57 -16.98
N ARG A 506 -22.99 9.66 -16.01
CA ARG A 506 -23.37 8.28 -16.26
C ARG A 506 -24.70 8.16 -16.99
N LYS A 507 -25.70 8.93 -16.56
CA LYS A 507 -27.03 8.93 -17.21
C LYS A 507 -26.98 9.47 -18.63
N ALA A 508 -26.13 10.45 -18.91
CA ALA A 508 -26.00 11.06 -20.21
C ALA A 508 -25.26 10.16 -21.21
N THR A 509 -24.22 9.49 -20.75
CA THR A 509 -23.30 8.71 -21.63
C THR A 509 -23.61 7.22 -21.64
N ASP A 510 -24.58 6.76 -20.83
CA ASP A 510 -24.85 5.34 -20.56
C ASP A 510 -23.58 4.55 -20.14
N SER A 511 -22.57 5.27 -19.64
CA SER A 511 -21.27 4.71 -19.23
C SER A 511 -20.75 5.43 -17.99
N GLU A 512 -19.97 4.72 -17.19
CA GLU A 512 -19.20 5.32 -16.08
C GLU A 512 -17.82 5.82 -16.51
N ASP A 513 -17.38 5.49 -17.71
CA ASP A 513 -16.02 5.76 -18.20
C ASP A 513 -15.67 7.25 -18.23
N LYS A 514 -16.64 8.10 -18.53
CA LYS A 514 -16.48 9.56 -18.59
C LYS A 514 -16.70 10.26 -17.26
N GLN A 515 -16.95 9.55 -16.16
CA GLN A 515 -17.03 10.14 -14.82
C GLN A 515 -15.66 10.70 -14.39
N MET A 516 -15.68 11.63 -13.46
CA MET A 516 -14.46 12.21 -12.89
C MET A 516 -14.14 11.56 -11.54
N GLY A 517 -12.90 11.14 -11.36
CA GLY A 517 -12.40 10.66 -10.09
C GLY A 517 -12.04 11.80 -9.13
N GLU A 518 -11.85 11.45 -7.88
CA GLU A 518 -11.56 12.34 -6.77
C GLU A 518 -10.28 13.17 -6.96
N PHE A 519 -9.31 12.65 -7.72
CA PHE A 519 -8.04 13.33 -8.04
C PHE A 519 -8.01 13.92 -9.47
N PHE A 520 -9.16 14.19 -10.06
CA PHE A 520 -9.24 14.94 -11.30
C PHE A 520 -8.66 16.35 -11.14
N ILE A 521 -8.82 16.92 -9.95
CA ILE A 521 -8.02 18.06 -9.46
C ILE A 521 -6.99 17.57 -8.44
N LYS A 522 -5.91 18.33 -8.24
CA LYS A 522 -4.79 17.93 -7.36
C LYS A 522 -4.73 18.70 -6.05
N GLY A 523 -5.69 19.56 -5.79
CA GLY A 523 -5.80 20.45 -4.66
C GLY A 523 -6.91 21.47 -4.90
N ASP A 524 -6.97 22.52 -4.08
CA ASP A 524 -7.88 23.63 -4.29
C ASP A 524 -7.61 24.30 -5.63
N ILE A 525 -8.66 24.69 -6.32
CA ILE A 525 -8.58 25.38 -7.61
C ILE A 525 -9.45 26.63 -7.61
N ASN A 526 -9.01 27.65 -8.35
CA ASN A 526 -9.77 28.87 -8.57
C ASN A 526 -10.79 28.73 -9.70
N GLU A 527 -11.59 29.77 -9.92
CA GLU A 527 -12.66 29.78 -10.92
C GLU A 527 -12.14 29.55 -12.35
N ASP A 528 -11.02 30.16 -12.72
CA ASP A 528 -10.44 29.99 -14.06
C ASP A 528 -9.96 28.56 -14.28
N GLU A 529 -9.32 27.96 -13.28
CA GLU A 529 -8.91 26.55 -13.34
C GLU A 529 -10.13 25.63 -13.38
N PHE A 530 -11.19 25.93 -12.64
CA PHE A 530 -12.43 25.18 -12.68
C PHE A 530 -13.06 25.24 -14.09
N LYS A 531 -13.17 26.44 -14.67
CA LYS A 531 -13.68 26.62 -16.04
C LYS A 531 -12.81 25.89 -17.07
N ASN A 532 -11.51 26.13 -17.05
CA ASN A 532 -10.59 25.65 -18.07
C ASN A 532 -10.31 24.14 -18.00
N LYS A 533 -10.51 23.52 -16.84
CA LYS A 533 -10.26 22.09 -16.65
C LYS A 533 -11.55 21.29 -16.50
N VAL A 534 -12.37 21.62 -15.54
CA VAL A 534 -13.54 20.82 -15.19
C VAL A 534 -14.70 21.08 -16.17
N MET A 535 -15.05 22.34 -16.38
CA MET A 535 -16.14 22.70 -17.30
C MET A 535 -15.75 22.41 -18.74
N PHE A 536 -14.49 22.60 -19.12
CA PHE A 536 -14.01 22.24 -20.44
C PHE A 536 -14.10 20.72 -20.68
N TYR A 537 -13.74 19.90 -19.69
CA TYR A 537 -13.92 18.45 -19.78
C TYR A 537 -15.38 18.06 -19.96
N LEU A 538 -16.27 18.62 -19.13
CA LEU A 538 -17.70 18.38 -19.28
C LEU A 538 -18.23 18.80 -20.67
N TRP A 539 -17.77 19.94 -21.15
CA TRP A 539 -18.16 20.46 -22.47
C TRP A 539 -17.65 19.60 -23.62
N ASN A 540 -16.33 19.36 -23.65
CA ASN A 540 -15.66 18.77 -24.81
C ASN A 540 -15.71 17.24 -24.82
N ASP A 541 -15.52 16.59 -23.66
CA ASP A 541 -15.38 15.14 -23.57
C ASP A 541 -16.67 14.42 -23.21
N VAL A 542 -17.54 15.07 -22.44
CA VAL A 542 -18.83 14.49 -22.03
C VAL A 542 -19.95 14.87 -22.98
N CYS A 543 -20.11 16.15 -23.30
CA CYS A 543 -21.30 16.67 -23.98
C CYS A 543 -21.16 16.76 -25.51
N LYS A 544 -19.94 16.83 -26.06
CA LYS A 544 -19.71 17.08 -27.48
C LYS A 544 -20.43 16.10 -28.41
N ASP A 545 -20.39 14.82 -28.09
CA ASP A 545 -21.02 13.78 -28.91
C ASP A 545 -22.56 13.75 -28.74
N LEU A 546 -23.06 14.40 -27.72
CA LEU A 546 -24.49 14.44 -27.39
C LEU A 546 -25.25 15.55 -28.12
N TYR A 547 -24.54 16.53 -28.69
CA TYR A 547 -25.17 17.62 -29.45
C TYR A 547 -25.90 17.14 -30.71
N SER A 548 -25.47 15.98 -31.25
CA SER A 548 -26.08 15.37 -32.46
C SER A 548 -27.21 14.39 -32.14
N ALA A 549 -27.35 13.93 -30.90
CA ALA A 549 -28.34 12.93 -30.49
C ALA A 549 -29.46 13.59 -29.66
N SER A 550 -30.61 13.79 -30.27
CA SER A 550 -31.75 14.57 -29.76
C SER A 550 -32.41 14.13 -28.45
N ARG A 551 -31.87 13.15 -27.70
CA ARG A 551 -32.52 12.61 -26.50
C ARG A 551 -31.86 12.98 -25.16
N ILE A 552 -30.58 13.34 -25.13
CA ILE A 552 -29.83 13.39 -23.87
C ILE A 552 -29.21 14.76 -23.59
N SER A 553 -29.01 15.56 -24.62
CA SER A 553 -28.49 16.94 -24.52
C SER A 553 -29.31 17.83 -23.60
N GLN A 554 -30.58 17.50 -23.41
CA GLN A 554 -31.57 18.29 -22.66
C GLN A 554 -31.31 18.45 -21.16
N GLN A 555 -30.39 17.74 -20.57
CA GLN A 555 -30.26 17.75 -19.11
C GLN A 555 -28.99 18.45 -18.57
N TYR A 556 -28.00 18.74 -19.40
CA TYR A 556 -26.70 19.20 -18.90
C TYR A 556 -26.40 20.68 -19.08
N PHE A 557 -26.50 21.17 -20.32
CA PHE A 557 -26.15 22.53 -20.67
C PHE A 557 -27.24 23.18 -21.53
N MET A 558 -28.47 22.63 -21.47
CA MET A 558 -29.57 23.15 -22.26
C MET A 558 -30.53 23.95 -21.41
N ARG A 559 -30.97 25.08 -21.93
CA ARG A 559 -32.03 25.90 -21.39
C ARG A 559 -33.32 25.63 -22.14
N SER A 560 -34.42 25.54 -21.40
CA SER A 560 -35.73 25.82 -21.94
C SER A 560 -35.87 27.35 -22.08
N LYS A 561 -36.05 27.86 -23.29
CA LYS A 561 -36.49 29.25 -23.48
C LYS A 561 -37.95 29.36 -23.05
N ASP A 562 -38.23 30.31 -22.16
CA ASP A 562 -39.60 30.62 -21.74
C ASP A 562 -40.49 30.80 -22.97
N GLY A 563 -41.45 29.92 -23.13
CA GLY A 563 -42.55 30.05 -24.11
C GLY A 563 -42.39 29.29 -25.44
N ASP A 564 -41.23 28.98 -25.90
CA ASP A 564 -40.98 28.15 -27.09
C ASP A 564 -40.11 26.94 -26.72
N LYS A 565 -40.54 25.76 -27.11
CA LYS A 565 -39.88 24.44 -26.85
C LYS A 565 -38.54 24.25 -27.57
N LYS A 566 -37.81 25.29 -27.90
CA LYS A 566 -36.44 25.21 -28.40
C LYS A 566 -35.44 25.23 -27.27
N GLU A 567 -34.83 24.11 -27.06
CA GLU A 567 -33.72 23.93 -26.15
C GLU A 567 -32.48 24.56 -26.77
N ASP A 568 -31.74 25.29 -25.98
CA ASP A 568 -30.56 26.03 -26.40
C ASP A 568 -29.34 25.61 -25.59
N VAL A 569 -28.20 25.39 -26.26
CA VAL A 569 -26.97 24.93 -25.63
C VAL A 569 -26.11 26.11 -25.22
N PHE A 570 -25.55 26.08 -24.00
CA PHE A 570 -24.59 27.09 -23.59
C PHE A 570 -23.34 27.06 -24.47
N THR A 571 -22.87 28.20 -24.88
CA THR A 571 -21.55 28.33 -25.51
C THR A 571 -20.48 28.43 -24.44
N PHE A 572 -19.25 28.03 -24.80
CA PHE A 572 -18.13 28.15 -23.87
C PHE A 572 -17.83 29.62 -23.51
N ALA A 573 -18.10 30.55 -24.43
CA ALA A 573 -17.98 32.00 -24.18
C ALA A 573 -18.93 32.48 -23.09
N GLU A 574 -20.15 31.93 -23.01
CA GLU A 574 -21.10 32.28 -21.99
C GLU A 574 -20.64 31.88 -20.57
N LEU A 575 -19.87 30.77 -20.42
CA LEU A 575 -19.26 30.39 -19.16
C LEU A 575 -18.21 31.41 -18.68
N TYR A 576 -17.64 32.19 -19.60
CA TYR A 576 -16.70 33.29 -19.28
C TYR A 576 -17.41 34.66 -19.15
N GLY A 577 -18.73 34.67 -19.07
CA GLY A 577 -19.49 35.93 -18.93
C GLY A 577 -19.39 36.83 -20.16
N LYS A 578 -19.12 36.26 -21.36
CA LYS A 578 -19.04 37.06 -22.60
C LYS A 578 -20.40 37.18 -23.33
N GLY A 579 -21.44 36.57 -22.78
CA GLY A 579 -22.71 36.45 -23.47
C GLY A 579 -22.65 35.55 -24.68
N ARG A 580 -23.70 35.51 -25.47
CA ARG A 580 -23.82 34.68 -26.66
C ARG A 580 -23.70 35.54 -27.91
N TRP A 581 -22.93 35.07 -28.89
CA TRP A 581 -22.91 35.68 -30.22
C TRP A 581 -24.24 35.44 -30.92
N GLU A 582 -24.91 36.50 -31.31
CA GLU A 582 -26.14 36.45 -32.12
C GLU A 582 -25.84 36.96 -33.52
N GLU A 583 -26.02 36.08 -34.52
CA GLU A 583 -25.72 36.40 -35.91
C GLU A 583 -26.58 37.52 -36.46
N GLU A 584 -27.85 37.63 -36.00
CA GLU A 584 -28.76 38.67 -36.44
C GLU A 584 -28.35 40.05 -35.95
N LEU A 585 -27.69 40.14 -34.79
CA LEU A 585 -27.28 41.41 -34.18
C LEU A 585 -25.79 41.73 -34.48
N HIS A 586 -25.04 40.76 -34.99
CA HIS A 586 -23.59 40.82 -35.13
C HIS A 586 -22.86 41.26 -33.84
N ASP A 587 -23.40 40.86 -32.69
CA ASP A 587 -22.87 41.22 -31.38
C ASP A 587 -23.17 40.11 -30.35
N TYR A 588 -22.58 40.23 -29.15
CA TYR A 588 -22.84 39.34 -28.04
C TYR A 588 -24.06 39.85 -27.23
N THR A 589 -24.95 38.92 -26.86
CA THR A 589 -26.00 39.21 -25.88
C THR A 589 -25.41 39.54 -24.53
N GLU A 590 -26.19 40.10 -23.63
CA GLU A 590 -25.77 40.37 -22.27
C GLU A 590 -25.28 39.09 -21.56
N PRO A 591 -24.11 39.14 -20.90
CA PRO A 591 -23.58 38.00 -20.20
C PRO A 591 -24.51 37.58 -19.05
N LYS A 592 -24.68 36.26 -18.90
CA LYS A 592 -25.45 35.67 -17.81
C LYS A 592 -24.49 34.92 -16.89
N ASP A 593 -24.76 34.94 -15.61
CA ASP A 593 -24.04 34.15 -14.62
C ASP A 593 -24.44 32.66 -14.71
N LEU A 594 -23.95 31.98 -15.77
CA LEU A 594 -24.32 30.62 -16.06
C LEU A 594 -23.66 29.61 -15.12
N LEU A 595 -22.46 29.91 -14.68
CA LEU A 595 -21.71 28.99 -13.84
C LEU A 595 -22.35 28.90 -12.45
N LYS A 596 -22.73 30.03 -11.88
CA LYS A 596 -23.44 30.07 -10.60
C LYS A 596 -24.80 29.40 -10.67
N GLY A 597 -25.55 29.67 -11.76
CA GLY A 597 -26.82 28.99 -12.03
C GLY A 597 -26.66 27.48 -12.18
N PHE A 598 -25.61 27.03 -12.87
CA PHE A 598 -25.30 25.61 -12.98
C PHE A 598 -25.03 24.98 -11.61
N LEU A 599 -24.22 25.61 -10.78
CA LEU A 599 -23.88 25.09 -9.46
C LEU A 599 -25.05 25.10 -8.49
N LYS A 600 -25.70 26.27 -8.32
CA LYS A 600 -26.73 26.48 -7.30
C LYS A 600 -28.11 25.97 -7.73
N ASP A 601 -28.52 26.29 -8.94
CA ASP A 601 -29.89 26.01 -9.39
C ASP A 601 -30.04 24.62 -9.97
N PHE A 602 -29.05 24.17 -10.76
CA PHE A 602 -29.12 22.88 -11.42
C PHE A 602 -28.54 21.75 -10.54
N LEU A 603 -27.30 21.87 -10.07
CA LEU A 603 -26.67 20.86 -9.21
C LEU A 603 -27.15 20.96 -7.75
N LYS A 604 -27.79 22.07 -7.34
CA LYS A 604 -28.16 22.32 -5.95
C LYS A 604 -26.99 22.19 -4.99
N LEU A 605 -25.87 22.73 -5.39
CA LEU A 605 -24.65 22.76 -4.60
C LEU A 605 -24.63 24.01 -3.73
N HIS A 606 -24.35 23.86 -2.46
CA HIS A 606 -24.29 24.99 -1.51
C HIS A 606 -22.84 25.36 -1.25
N PRO A 607 -22.54 26.66 -1.12
CA PRO A 607 -21.23 27.12 -0.71
C PRO A 607 -20.79 26.51 0.62
N THR A 608 -19.50 26.24 0.74
CA THR A 608 -18.86 25.74 1.96
C THR A 608 -17.84 26.76 2.47
N LYS A 609 -17.38 26.58 3.70
CA LYS A 609 -16.26 27.39 4.20
C LYS A 609 -14.94 26.75 3.77
N LYS A 610 -14.00 27.57 3.32
CA LYS A 610 -12.62 27.14 3.16
C LYS A 610 -12.08 26.84 4.56
N GLN A 611 -11.63 25.61 4.79
CA GLN A 611 -11.02 25.21 6.06
C GLN A 611 -9.59 25.71 6.18
#